data_aa81051af5ca37a2a22b72701c2c82df
#
_entry.id   aa81051af5ca37a2a22b72701c2c82df
#
_cell.length_a   1.000
_cell.length_b   1.000
_cell.length_c   1.000
_cell.angle_alpha   90.00
_cell.angle_beta   90.00
_cell.angle_gamma   90.00
#
_symmetry.space_group_name_H-M   'P 1'
#
loop_
_entity.id
_entity.type
_entity.pdbx_description
1 polymer ?
#
loop_
_entity_poly.entity_id
_entity_poly.type
_entity_poly.pdbx_seq_one_letter_code
_entity_poly.pdbx_strand_id
1 'polypeptide(L)'
;MIQANEIAAAFGLPCLLSGDMQTALQLWEDLYQNRANWQKERVKPLRLPAMIARELKRLALTEFVLDTKDTELQLPLQHTKQMLRQKLDYGIASGGLLLKPYYHNGLQIDFVAQNQYLPVRYTNDACTAVICPEELVLEKRCYTRLEFHQFDERVHTHTIQQRCFRSPTPGTLGLECDLTEVPQWANLLPQKTYYDVSQPLFAMFQMPEANNIDPTSPLGVSAYADAVDL
;
A
#
# COMPACT_ATOMS: atom_id res chain seq x y z
N MET A 1 -6.67 7.89 10.34
CA MET A 1 -5.61 6.90 9.94
C MET A 1 -4.80 6.58 11.18
N ILE A 2 -4.42 5.32 11.40
CA ILE A 2 -3.55 4.89 12.50
C ILE A 2 -2.16 5.50 12.29
N GLN A 3 -1.50 5.91 13.36
CA GLN A 3 -0.17 6.52 13.28
C GLN A 3 0.88 5.47 12.84
N ALA A 4 1.77 5.84 11.93
CA ALA A 4 2.79 4.94 11.39
C ALA A 4 3.72 4.37 12.47
N ASN A 5 4.02 5.16 13.51
CA ASN A 5 4.83 4.71 14.65
C ASN A 5 4.12 3.64 15.49
N GLU A 6 2.79 3.69 15.67
CA GLU A 6 2.02 2.64 16.36
C GLU A 6 2.05 1.33 15.56
N ILE A 7 1.91 1.42 14.23
CA ILE A 7 1.98 0.27 13.33
C ILE A 7 3.36 -0.40 13.39
N ALA A 8 4.45 0.37 13.30
CA ALA A 8 5.80 -0.17 13.37
C ALA A 8 6.11 -0.76 14.76
N ALA A 9 5.70 -0.05 15.83
CA ALA A 9 5.90 -0.51 17.22
C ALA A 9 5.19 -1.82 17.53
N ALA A 10 4.08 -2.13 16.86
CA ALA A 10 3.39 -3.41 17.01
C ALA A 10 4.31 -4.61 16.70
N PHE A 11 5.32 -4.45 15.85
CA PHE A 11 6.32 -5.48 15.52
C PHE A 11 7.70 -5.20 16.15
N GLY A 12 7.79 -4.25 17.09
CA GLY A 12 9.06 -3.87 17.72
C GLY A 12 10.03 -3.18 16.75
N LEU A 13 9.52 -2.55 15.69
CA LEU A 13 10.32 -1.91 14.63
C LEU A 13 10.30 -0.39 14.78
N PRO A 14 11.36 0.32 14.36
CA PRO A 14 11.34 1.76 14.25
C PRO A 14 10.42 2.19 13.10
N CYS A 15 9.74 3.32 13.26
CA CYS A 15 9.08 3.98 12.14
C CYS A 15 10.13 4.76 11.33
N LEU A 16 10.27 4.42 10.05
CA LEU A 16 11.22 5.06 9.14
C LEU A 16 10.55 6.15 8.28
N LEU A 17 9.24 6.31 8.38
CA LEU A 17 8.48 7.30 7.63
C LEU A 17 8.52 8.65 8.36
N SER A 18 9.05 9.68 7.71
CA SER A 18 9.10 11.04 8.27
C SER A 18 7.71 11.67 8.43
N GLY A 19 7.58 12.65 9.34
CA GLY A 19 6.34 13.39 9.52
C GLY A 19 5.92 14.16 8.27
N ASP A 20 6.88 14.71 7.54
CA ASP A 20 6.64 15.45 6.30
C ASP A 20 6.08 14.53 5.22
N MET A 21 6.63 13.32 5.07
CA MET A 21 6.12 12.33 4.13
C MET A 21 4.72 11.83 4.50
N GLN A 22 4.43 11.66 5.81
CA GLN A 22 3.07 11.32 6.26
C GLN A 22 2.06 12.42 5.91
N THR A 23 2.45 13.68 6.11
CA THR A 23 1.63 14.84 5.77
C THR A 23 1.39 14.92 4.26
N ALA A 24 2.43 14.70 3.45
CA ALA A 24 2.33 14.68 2.01
C ALA A 24 1.39 13.59 1.50
N LEU A 25 1.53 12.36 1.99
CA LEU A 25 0.65 11.24 1.62
C LEU A 25 -0.82 11.54 1.91
N GLN A 26 -1.11 12.13 3.08
CA GLN A 26 -2.47 12.52 3.44
C GLN A 26 -3.00 13.63 2.52
N LEU A 27 -2.19 14.63 2.23
CA LEU A 27 -2.56 15.73 1.33
C LEU A 27 -2.87 15.22 -0.08
N TRP A 28 -2.02 14.35 -0.64
CA TRP A 28 -2.23 13.79 -1.96
C TRP A 28 -3.50 12.94 -2.05
N GLU A 29 -3.80 12.17 -1.01
CA GLU A 29 -5.06 11.44 -0.90
C GLU A 29 -6.27 12.38 -0.88
N ASP A 30 -6.22 13.43 -0.07
CA ASP A 30 -7.31 14.41 0.03
C ASP A 30 -7.52 15.17 -1.27
N LEU A 31 -6.43 15.50 -1.98
CA LEU A 31 -6.48 16.11 -3.30
C LEU A 31 -7.13 15.18 -4.34
N TYR A 32 -6.69 13.92 -4.39
CA TYR A 32 -7.25 12.93 -5.30
C TYR A 32 -8.74 12.68 -5.05
N GLN A 33 -9.13 12.60 -3.78
CA GLN A 33 -10.52 12.41 -3.37
C GLN A 33 -11.33 13.71 -3.36
N ASN A 34 -10.70 14.84 -3.69
CA ASN A 34 -11.35 16.15 -3.69
C ASN A 34 -11.89 16.57 -2.31
N ARG A 35 -11.11 16.34 -1.27
CA ARG A 35 -11.42 16.63 0.14
C ARG A 35 -10.41 17.59 0.79
N ALA A 36 -9.56 18.26 0.00
CA ALA A 36 -8.59 19.20 0.56
C ALA A 36 -9.29 20.29 1.39
N ASN A 37 -8.70 20.66 2.53
CA ASN A 37 -9.30 21.51 3.55
C ASN A 37 -9.64 22.95 3.10
N TRP A 38 -9.02 23.44 2.01
CA TRP A 38 -9.34 24.74 1.41
C TRP A 38 -10.54 24.71 0.46
N GLN A 39 -11.08 23.52 0.13
CA GLN A 39 -12.25 23.36 -0.71
C GLN A 39 -13.51 23.69 0.09
N LYS A 40 -14.09 24.86 -0.14
CA LYS A 40 -15.29 25.30 0.55
C LYS A 40 -16.55 24.71 -0.12
N GLU A 41 -17.59 24.42 0.66
CA GLU A 41 -18.85 23.81 0.22
C GLU A 41 -19.54 24.51 -0.98
N ARG A 42 -19.30 25.82 -1.15
CA ARG A 42 -19.92 26.63 -2.22
C ARG A 42 -19.18 26.56 -3.57
N VAL A 43 -17.98 26.01 -3.60
CA VAL A 43 -17.17 25.92 -4.83
C VAL A 43 -17.09 24.47 -5.26
N LYS A 44 -17.70 24.14 -6.40
CA LYS A 44 -17.55 22.80 -7.00
C LYS A 44 -16.13 22.68 -7.56
N PRO A 45 -15.28 21.85 -7.00
CA PRO A 45 -13.90 21.71 -7.47
C PRO A 45 -13.86 20.99 -8.82
N LEU A 46 -12.89 21.34 -9.63
CA LEU A 46 -12.69 20.77 -10.98
C LEU A 46 -12.15 19.33 -10.96
N ARG A 47 -11.77 18.79 -9.81
CA ARG A 47 -11.16 17.46 -9.64
C ARG A 47 -9.90 17.26 -10.48
N LEU A 48 -9.13 18.32 -10.69
CA LEU A 48 -7.93 18.31 -11.53
C LEU A 48 -6.93 17.20 -11.14
N PRO A 49 -6.60 16.97 -9.84
CA PRO A 49 -5.68 15.90 -9.46
C PRO A 49 -6.12 14.53 -9.97
N ALA A 50 -7.39 14.18 -9.77
CA ALA A 50 -7.93 12.91 -10.27
C ALA A 50 -7.97 12.84 -11.81
N MET A 51 -8.18 13.95 -12.49
CA MET A 51 -8.14 14.01 -13.96
C MET A 51 -6.72 13.83 -14.48
N ILE A 52 -5.72 14.47 -13.88
CA ILE A 52 -4.30 14.32 -14.23
C ILE A 52 -3.88 12.86 -14.06
N ALA A 53 -4.14 12.26 -12.90
CA ALA A 53 -3.79 10.86 -12.63
C ALA A 53 -4.43 9.90 -13.64
N ARG A 54 -5.69 10.12 -14.02
CA ARG A 54 -6.39 9.30 -15.04
C ARG A 54 -5.80 9.47 -16.42
N GLU A 55 -5.42 10.70 -16.80
CA GLU A 55 -4.83 10.94 -18.10
C GLU A 55 -3.43 10.35 -18.21
N LEU A 56 -2.59 10.48 -17.18
CA LEU A 56 -1.29 9.82 -17.12
C LEU A 56 -1.43 8.30 -17.17
N LYS A 57 -2.38 7.73 -16.42
CA LYS A 57 -2.72 6.29 -16.53
C LYS A 57 -3.10 5.91 -17.96
N ARG A 58 -3.96 6.69 -18.62
CA ARG A 58 -4.39 6.42 -19.99
C ARG A 58 -3.17 6.40 -20.93
N LEU A 59 -2.29 7.37 -20.82
CA LEU A 59 -1.08 7.46 -21.65
C LEU A 59 -0.15 6.27 -21.39
N ALA A 60 0.14 5.96 -20.12
CA ALA A 60 1.03 4.86 -19.72
C ALA A 60 0.52 3.48 -20.18
N LEU A 61 -0.79 3.27 -20.24
CA LEU A 61 -1.39 1.99 -20.60
C LEU A 61 -1.85 1.89 -22.07
N THR A 62 -1.60 2.90 -22.90
CA THR A 62 -2.04 2.90 -24.30
C THR A 62 -1.38 1.77 -25.09
N GLU A 63 -0.07 1.58 -24.93
CA GLU A 63 0.72 0.54 -25.62
C GLU A 63 1.26 -0.53 -24.66
N PHE A 64 0.68 -0.62 -23.45
CA PHE A 64 1.15 -1.55 -22.43
C PHE A 64 0.80 -2.99 -22.78
N VAL A 65 1.82 -3.81 -22.94
CA VAL A 65 1.70 -5.25 -23.16
C VAL A 65 2.27 -5.98 -21.95
N LEU A 66 1.49 -6.91 -21.40
CA LEU A 66 1.89 -7.85 -20.37
C LEU A 66 1.58 -9.24 -20.88
N ASP A 67 2.59 -10.03 -21.15
CA ASP A 67 2.46 -11.37 -21.75
C ASP A 67 3.45 -12.36 -21.11
N THR A 68 3.12 -13.65 -21.19
CA THR A 68 3.96 -14.74 -20.71
C THR A 68 3.80 -15.97 -21.61
N LYS A 69 4.88 -16.76 -21.72
CA LYS A 69 4.85 -18.07 -22.37
C LYS A 69 4.35 -19.18 -21.43
N ASP A 70 4.29 -18.90 -20.13
CA ASP A 70 3.80 -19.83 -19.12
C ASP A 70 2.27 -19.85 -19.11
N THR A 71 1.71 -21.00 -19.43
CA THR A 71 0.26 -21.20 -19.53
C THR A 71 -0.46 -21.05 -18.18
N GLU A 72 0.20 -21.38 -17.07
CA GLU A 72 -0.39 -21.25 -15.74
C GLU A 72 -0.48 -19.78 -15.30
N LEU A 73 0.42 -18.94 -15.80
CA LEU A 73 0.48 -17.50 -15.48
C LEU A 73 -0.38 -16.64 -16.42
N GLN A 74 -0.89 -17.17 -17.54
CA GLN A 74 -1.66 -16.37 -18.51
C GLN A 74 -2.90 -15.73 -17.88
N LEU A 75 -3.70 -16.52 -17.17
CA LEU A 75 -4.92 -16.02 -16.51
C LEU A 75 -4.62 -15.04 -15.37
N PRO A 76 -3.70 -15.33 -14.44
CA PRO A 76 -3.23 -14.35 -13.45
C PRO A 76 -2.75 -13.04 -14.07
N LEU A 77 -1.99 -13.09 -15.17
CA LEU A 77 -1.50 -11.88 -15.85
C LEU A 77 -2.61 -11.06 -16.51
N GLN A 78 -3.60 -11.70 -17.12
CA GLN A 78 -4.76 -11.00 -17.67
C GLN A 78 -5.54 -10.28 -16.57
N HIS A 79 -5.76 -10.93 -15.43
CA HIS A 79 -6.40 -10.31 -14.26
C HIS A 79 -5.56 -9.16 -13.72
N THR A 80 -4.24 -9.34 -13.57
CA THR A 80 -3.31 -8.30 -13.15
C THR A 80 -3.37 -7.08 -14.08
N LYS A 81 -3.39 -7.29 -15.40
CA LYS A 81 -3.53 -6.20 -16.37
C LYS A 81 -4.85 -5.43 -16.23
N GLN A 82 -5.94 -6.15 -15.94
CA GLN A 82 -7.23 -5.51 -15.68
C GLN A 82 -7.21 -4.69 -14.37
N MET A 83 -6.66 -5.25 -13.31
CA MET A 83 -6.53 -4.56 -12.01
C MET A 83 -5.60 -3.35 -12.10
N LEU A 84 -4.48 -3.45 -12.83
CA LEU A 84 -3.59 -2.33 -13.08
C LEU A 84 -4.33 -1.16 -13.76
N ARG A 85 -5.17 -1.44 -14.75
CA ARG A 85 -6.01 -0.41 -15.39
C ARG A 85 -6.99 0.26 -14.43
N GLN A 86 -7.40 -0.42 -13.38
CA GLN A 86 -8.32 0.13 -12.36
C GLN A 86 -7.58 0.90 -11.26
N LYS A 87 -6.36 0.50 -10.93
CA LYS A 87 -5.65 0.97 -9.73
C LYS A 87 -4.48 1.92 -9.99
N LEU A 88 -3.94 2.00 -11.22
CA LEU A 88 -2.75 2.79 -11.49
C LEU A 88 -2.93 4.28 -11.21
N ASP A 89 -4.14 4.84 -11.39
CA ASP A 89 -4.39 6.24 -11.05
C ASP A 89 -4.24 6.54 -9.55
N TYR A 90 -4.53 5.57 -8.67
CA TYR A 90 -4.19 5.69 -7.25
C TYR A 90 -2.67 5.71 -7.03
N GLY A 91 -1.93 4.85 -7.73
CA GLY A 91 -0.47 4.84 -7.67
C GLY A 91 0.15 6.15 -8.16
N ILE A 92 -0.34 6.70 -9.25
CA ILE A 92 0.09 8.00 -9.79
C ILE A 92 -0.23 9.13 -8.80
N ALA A 93 -1.41 9.10 -8.21
CA ALA A 93 -1.86 10.10 -7.25
C ALA A 93 -1.13 10.04 -5.92
N SER A 94 -0.80 8.86 -5.41
CA SER A 94 -0.12 8.67 -4.13
C SER A 94 1.41 8.57 -4.22
N GLY A 95 1.97 8.50 -5.44
CA GLY A 95 3.40 8.35 -5.68
C GLY A 95 3.86 6.91 -5.91
N GLY A 96 3.00 5.91 -5.68
CA GLY A 96 3.35 4.51 -5.89
C GLY A 96 2.27 3.50 -5.50
N LEU A 97 2.56 2.24 -5.81
CA LEU A 97 1.74 1.08 -5.47
C LEU A 97 2.63 -0.04 -4.93
N LEU A 98 2.14 -0.76 -3.94
CA LEU A 98 2.67 -2.06 -3.58
C LEU A 98 1.85 -3.14 -4.29
N LEU A 99 2.53 -4.06 -4.97
CA LEU A 99 1.95 -5.22 -5.60
C LEU A 99 2.32 -6.44 -4.76
N LYS A 100 1.33 -7.15 -4.23
CA LYS A 100 1.57 -8.37 -3.46
C LYS A 100 0.74 -9.53 -3.99
N PRO A 101 1.35 -10.69 -4.26
CA PRO A 101 0.62 -11.87 -4.67
C PRO A 101 -0.14 -12.49 -3.49
N TYR A 102 -1.32 -13.02 -3.77
CA TYR A 102 -2.08 -13.86 -2.85
C TYR A 102 -2.77 -14.99 -3.61
N TYR A 103 -3.18 -16.03 -2.90
CA TYR A 103 -3.87 -17.16 -3.49
C TYR A 103 -5.33 -17.20 -3.03
N HIS A 104 -6.24 -17.03 -3.98
CA HIS A 104 -7.67 -17.20 -3.78
C HIS A 104 -8.30 -17.68 -5.09
N ASN A 105 -8.65 -18.97 -5.15
CA ASN A 105 -9.10 -19.63 -6.38
C ASN A 105 -8.12 -19.44 -7.56
N GLY A 106 -6.81 -19.44 -7.30
CA GLY A 106 -5.73 -19.14 -8.22
C GLY A 106 -4.84 -18.00 -7.72
N LEU A 107 -3.71 -17.81 -8.39
CA LEU A 107 -2.79 -16.70 -8.10
C LEU A 107 -3.42 -15.38 -8.54
N GLN A 108 -3.39 -14.41 -7.65
CA GLN A 108 -3.85 -13.04 -7.88
C GLN A 108 -2.84 -12.03 -7.36
N ILE A 109 -2.90 -10.79 -7.82
CA ILE A 109 -2.07 -9.68 -7.35
C ILE A 109 -2.98 -8.63 -6.72
N ASP A 110 -2.71 -8.29 -5.49
CA ASP A 110 -3.30 -7.14 -4.81
C ASP A 110 -2.50 -5.87 -5.09
N PHE A 111 -3.18 -4.74 -5.22
CA PHE A 111 -2.61 -3.43 -5.51
C PHE A 111 -2.93 -2.48 -4.35
N VAL A 112 -1.96 -2.24 -3.51
CA VAL A 112 -2.08 -1.42 -2.30
C VAL A 112 -1.52 -0.03 -2.57
N ALA A 113 -2.32 1.01 -2.36
CA ALA A 113 -1.87 2.39 -2.56
C ALA A 113 -0.80 2.79 -1.53
N GLN A 114 0.06 3.75 -1.89
CA GLN A 114 1.23 4.10 -1.08
C GLN A 114 0.89 4.58 0.34
N ASN A 115 -0.26 5.19 0.56
CA ASN A 115 -0.75 5.58 1.87
C ASN A 115 -1.36 4.43 2.69
N GLN A 116 -1.39 3.21 2.17
CA GLN A 116 -1.97 2.02 2.78
C GLN A 116 -0.93 0.94 3.12
N TYR A 117 0.36 1.24 3.01
CA TYR A 117 1.42 0.37 3.49
C TYR A 117 2.56 1.19 4.09
N LEU A 118 3.32 0.57 4.99
CA LEU A 118 4.46 1.17 5.67
C LEU A 118 5.72 0.37 5.37
N PRO A 119 6.69 0.90 4.61
CA PRO A 119 8.01 0.27 4.50
C PRO A 119 8.75 0.40 5.82
N VAL A 120 9.30 -0.72 6.31
CA VAL A 120 9.98 -0.79 7.61
C VAL A 120 11.41 -1.31 7.54
N ARG A 121 11.83 -1.83 6.39
CA ARG A 121 13.21 -2.17 6.09
C ARG A 121 13.48 -2.01 4.61
N TYR A 122 14.44 -1.17 4.28
CA TYR A 122 14.83 -0.91 2.91
C TYR A 122 16.30 -0.47 2.83
N THR A 123 16.85 -0.62 1.64
CA THR A 123 18.14 -0.06 1.20
C THR A 123 17.87 0.88 0.03
N ASN A 124 18.91 1.52 -0.53
CA ASN A 124 18.76 2.38 -1.71
C ASN A 124 18.16 1.65 -2.92
N ASP A 125 18.36 0.32 -3.00
CA ASP A 125 18.01 -0.46 -4.19
C ASP A 125 16.77 -1.35 -3.99
N ALA A 126 16.38 -1.63 -2.74
CA ALA A 126 15.29 -2.59 -2.48
C ALA A 126 14.59 -2.36 -1.14
N CYS A 127 13.29 -2.54 -1.13
CA CYS A 127 12.49 -2.69 0.09
C CYS A 127 12.36 -4.19 0.41
N THR A 128 12.76 -4.58 1.62
CA THR A 128 12.76 -5.98 2.06
C THR A 128 11.70 -6.28 3.13
N ALA A 129 11.07 -5.25 3.70
CA ALA A 129 9.98 -5.46 4.64
C ALA A 129 8.96 -4.32 4.62
N VAL A 130 7.67 -4.70 4.62
CA VAL A 130 6.53 -3.77 4.61
C VAL A 130 5.44 -4.26 5.57
N ILE A 131 4.67 -3.33 6.13
CA ILE A 131 3.46 -3.61 6.90
C ILE A 131 2.26 -3.04 6.14
N CYS A 132 1.23 -3.86 5.93
CA CYS A 132 -0.02 -3.47 5.29
C CYS A 132 -1.14 -3.49 6.34
N PRO A 133 -1.62 -2.33 6.81
CA PRO A 133 -2.78 -2.26 7.70
C PRO A 133 -4.08 -2.42 6.91
N GLU A 134 -5.02 -3.16 7.47
CA GLU A 134 -6.38 -3.29 6.98
C GLU A 134 -7.35 -3.00 8.12
N GLU A 135 -8.20 -1.98 7.97
CA GLU A 135 -9.19 -1.60 8.98
C GLU A 135 -10.59 -2.09 8.60
N LEU A 136 -11.31 -2.63 9.57
CA LEU A 136 -12.69 -3.09 9.43
C LEU A 136 -13.52 -2.65 10.64
N VAL A 137 -14.75 -2.20 10.39
CA VAL A 137 -15.71 -1.93 11.46
C VAL A 137 -16.72 -3.07 11.54
N LEU A 138 -16.77 -3.73 12.68
CA LEU A 138 -17.72 -4.79 12.95
C LEU A 138 -18.40 -4.51 14.30
N GLU A 139 -19.74 -4.53 14.35
CA GLU A 139 -20.54 -4.32 15.57
C GLU A 139 -20.12 -3.09 16.41
N LYS A 140 -19.88 -1.96 15.74
CA LYS A 140 -19.42 -0.69 16.35
C LYS A 140 -18.02 -0.74 16.98
N ARG A 141 -17.22 -1.75 16.70
CA ARG A 141 -15.81 -1.85 17.07
C ARG A 141 -14.95 -1.75 15.83
N CYS A 142 -13.80 -1.14 15.97
CA CYS A 142 -12.81 -1.07 14.90
C CYS A 142 -11.78 -2.19 15.10
N TYR A 143 -11.57 -2.96 14.07
CA TYR A 143 -10.55 -3.99 14.02
C TYR A 143 -9.49 -3.60 13.01
N THR A 144 -8.24 -3.80 13.36
CA THR A 144 -7.11 -3.55 12.46
C THR A 144 -6.28 -4.80 12.37
N ARG A 145 -6.15 -5.34 11.16
CA ARG A 145 -5.20 -6.37 10.85
C ARG A 145 -3.92 -5.74 10.31
N LEU A 146 -2.79 -6.11 10.87
CA LEU A 146 -1.48 -5.75 10.38
C LEU A 146 -0.85 -6.97 9.72
N GLU A 147 -0.66 -6.91 8.41
CA GLU A 147 0.03 -7.93 7.62
C GLU A 147 1.46 -7.48 7.39
N PHE A 148 2.41 -8.14 8.05
CA PHE A 148 3.83 -7.82 7.98
C PHE A 148 4.55 -8.80 7.07
N HIS A 149 5.12 -8.30 5.99
CA HIS A 149 5.95 -9.02 5.04
C HIS A 149 7.42 -8.72 5.31
N GLN A 150 8.22 -9.77 5.45
CA GLN A 150 9.67 -9.64 5.64
C GLN A 150 10.40 -10.65 4.77
N PHE A 151 11.31 -10.16 3.93
CA PHE A 151 12.27 -10.97 3.18
C PHE A 151 13.64 -10.93 3.86
N ASP A 152 14.25 -12.11 4.02
CA ASP A 152 15.63 -12.27 4.49
C ASP A 152 16.47 -12.93 3.39
N GLU A 153 17.32 -12.11 2.77
CA GLU A 153 18.20 -12.55 1.68
C GLU A 153 19.24 -13.57 2.12
N ARG A 154 19.66 -13.52 3.39
CA ARG A 154 20.73 -14.40 3.91
C ARG A 154 20.31 -15.86 4.00
N VAL A 155 19.04 -16.08 4.32
CA VAL A 155 18.45 -17.40 4.48
C VAL A 155 17.42 -17.74 3.41
N HIS A 156 17.27 -16.87 2.41
CA HIS A 156 16.33 -17.02 1.30
C HIS A 156 14.91 -17.33 1.75
N THR A 157 14.42 -16.57 2.72
CA THR A 157 13.06 -16.77 3.26
C THR A 157 12.20 -15.52 3.14
N HIS A 158 10.91 -15.71 2.93
CA HIS A 158 9.91 -14.66 3.04
C HIS A 158 8.88 -15.05 4.09
N THR A 159 8.77 -14.26 5.16
CA THR A 159 7.84 -14.50 6.26
C THR A 159 6.71 -13.46 6.20
N ILE A 160 5.48 -13.94 6.33
CA ILE A 160 4.28 -13.13 6.50
C ILE A 160 3.76 -13.37 7.92
N GLN A 161 3.61 -12.29 8.69
CA GLN A 161 3.02 -12.32 10.03
C GLN A 161 1.72 -11.53 10.04
N GLN A 162 0.71 -12.04 10.75
CA GLN A 162 -0.59 -11.41 10.91
C GLN A 162 -0.81 -11.08 12.39
N ARG A 163 -1.17 -9.84 12.70
CA ARG A 163 -1.61 -9.43 14.03
C ARG A 163 -2.93 -8.68 13.93
N CYS A 164 -3.82 -8.92 14.87
CA CYS A 164 -5.11 -8.27 14.94
C CYS A 164 -5.20 -7.37 16.18
N PHE A 165 -5.80 -6.23 16.01
CA PHE A 165 -6.01 -5.25 17.08
C PHE A 165 -7.46 -4.79 17.08
N ARG A 166 -7.99 -4.46 18.26
CA ARG A 166 -9.35 -3.97 18.46
C ARG A 166 -9.34 -2.65 19.20
N SER A 167 -10.07 -1.67 18.65
CA SER A 167 -10.22 -0.34 19.22
C SER A 167 -11.69 0.09 19.29
N PRO A 168 -12.10 0.90 20.28
CA PRO A 168 -13.41 1.50 20.29
C PRO A 168 -13.57 2.64 19.27
N THR A 169 -12.46 3.21 18.79
CA THR A 169 -12.44 4.37 17.90
C THR A 169 -11.63 4.10 16.62
N PRO A 170 -12.12 4.57 15.45
CA PRO A 170 -11.36 4.49 14.20
C PRO A 170 -10.03 5.26 14.29
N GLY A 171 -9.03 4.79 13.57
CA GLY A 171 -7.73 5.47 13.48
C GLY A 171 -6.82 5.30 14.68
N THR A 172 -7.15 4.41 15.63
CA THR A 172 -6.29 3.99 16.74
C THR A 172 -6.10 2.47 16.71
N LEU A 173 -4.89 2.00 16.98
CA LEU A 173 -4.59 0.56 16.93
C LEU A 173 -5.32 -0.22 18.03
N GLY A 174 -5.30 0.27 19.27
CA GLY A 174 -5.97 -0.33 20.41
C GLY A 174 -5.26 -1.55 20.98
N LEU A 175 -6.02 -2.54 21.44
CA LEU A 175 -5.51 -3.74 22.10
C LEU A 175 -5.40 -4.90 21.12
N GLU A 176 -4.32 -5.67 21.22
CA GLU A 176 -4.16 -6.89 20.44
C GLU A 176 -5.26 -7.91 20.80
N CYS A 177 -5.79 -8.58 19.78
CA CYS A 177 -6.85 -9.57 19.89
C CYS A 177 -6.61 -10.73 18.90
N ASP A 178 -7.43 -11.77 18.99
CA ASP A 178 -7.30 -12.92 18.10
C ASP A 178 -7.87 -12.62 16.71
N LEU A 179 -7.24 -13.15 15.64
CA LEU A 179 -7.75 -13.07 14.27
C LEU A 179 -9.15 -13.69 14.13
N THR A 180 -9.48 -14.67 14.97
CA THR A 180 -10.79 -15.35 14.97
C THR A 180 -11.94 -14.47 15.42
N GLU A 181 -11.66 -13.32 16.06
CA GLU A 181 -12.72 -12.35 16.39
C GLU A 181 -13.36 -11.72 15.14
N VAL A 182 -12.66 -11.79 13.99
CA VAL A 182 -13.13 -11.25 12.72
C VAL A 182 -13.35 -12.41 11.73
N PRO A 183 -14.59 -12.71 11.34
CA PRO A 183 -14.89 -13.86 10.48
C PRO A 183 -14.09 -13.92 9.17
N GLN A 184 -13.81 -12.76 8.57
CA GLN A 184 -13.02 -12.66 7.34
C GLN A 184 -11.55 -13.05 7.53
N TRP A 185 -11.01 -12.96 8.75
CA TRP A 185 -9.61 -13.22 9.08
C TRP A 185 -9.40 -14.52 9.86
N ALA A 186 -10.51 -15.16 10.31
CA ALA A 186 -10.48 -16.33 11.18
C ALA A 186 -9.68 -17.53 10.64
N ASN A 187 -9.58 -17.65 9.31
CA ASN A 187 -8.84 -18.72 8.64
C ASN A 187 -7.40 -18.33 8.26
N LEU A 188 -6.97 -17.10 8.56
CA LEU A 188 -5.60 -16.67 8.29
C LEU A 188 -4.65 -17.29 9.31
N LEU A 189 -3.47 -17.72 8.83
CA LEU A 189 -2.41 -18.18 9.71
C LEU A 189 -1.72 -16.97 10.36
N PRO A 190 -1.49 -16.97 11.67
CA PRO A 190 -0.77 -15.90 12.35
C PRO A 190 0.64 -15.67 11.78
N GLN A 191 1.27 -16.73 11.26
CA GLN A 191 2.56 -16.66 10.58
C GLN A 191 2.68 -17.74 9.52
N LYS A 192 3.29 -17.38 8.39
CA LYS A 192 3.71 -18.32 7.34
C LYS A 192 5.08 -17.92 6.78
N THR A 193 5.98 -18.89 6.64
CA THR A 193 7.30 -18.69 6.03
C THR A 193 7.40 -19.50 4.74
N TYR A 194 7.88 -18.83 3.71
CA TYR A 194 8.24 -19.41 2.42
C TYR A 194 9.76 -19.53 2.36
N TYR A 195 10.25 -20.67 1.90
CA TYR A 195 11.68 -21.00 1.80
C TYR A 195 12.12 -21.00 0.34
N ASP A 196 13.43 -20.92 0.12
CA ASP A 196 14.02 -20.90 -1.22
C ASP A 196 13.54 -19.75 -2.11
N VAL A 197 13.28 -18.61 -1.50
CA VAL A 197 12.80 -17.41 -2.17
C VAL A 197 13.97 -16.50 -2.49
N SER A 198 14.17 -16.16 -3.76
CA SER A 198 15.29 -15.34 -4.23
C SER A 198 15.05 -13.83 -4.14
N GLN A 199 13.80 -13.41 -3.92
CA GLN A 199 13.40 -12.00 -3.84
C GLN A 199 12.14 -11.83 -2.98
N PRO A 200 11.82 -10.63 -2.50
CA PRO A 200 10.57 -10.37 -1.76
C PRO A 200 9.33 -10.84 -2.54
N LEU A 201 8.36 -11.42 -1.84
CA LEU A 201 7.06 -11.78 -2.43
C LEU A 201 6.13 -10.55 -2.47
N PHE A 202 6.66 -9.42 -2.82
CA PHE A 202 5.96 -8.18 -3.16
C PHE A 202 6.88 -7.33 -4.04
N ALA A 203 6.31 -6.42 -4.79
CA ALA A 203 7.05 -5.44 -5.59
C ALA A 203 6.48 -4.04 -5.36
N MET A 204 7.34 -3.03 -5.38
CA MET A 204 6.92 -1.63 -5.31
C MET A 204 7.02 -1.01 -6.69
N PHE A 205 5.91 -0.43 -7.14
CA PHE A 205 5.91 0.53 -8.23
C PHE A 205 6.04 1.92 -7.62
N GLN A 206 6.91 2.75 -8.15
CA GLN A 206 7.11 4.14 -7.75
C GLN A 206 7.02 5.04 -8.97
N MET A 207 6.51 6.25 -8.78
CA MET A 207 6.62 7.28 -9.80
C MET A 207 8.09 7.61 -10.01
N PRO A 208 8.55 7.80 -11.28
CA PRO A 208 9.96 7.92 -11.63
C PRO A 208 10.54 9.32 -11.32
N GLU A 209 10.10 9.95 -10.28
CA GLU A 209 10.53 11.27 -9.83
C GLU A 209 11.27 11.16 -8.50
N ALA A 210 12.26 12.04 -8.31
CA ALA A 210 13.02 12.08 -7.06
C ALA A 210 12.11 12.54 -5.91
N ASN A 211 12.18 11.83 -4.77
CA ASN A 211 11.49 12.24 -3.58
C ASN A 211 12.20 13.46 -2.95
N ASN A 212 11.67 14.65 -3.22
CA ASN A 212 12.15 15.92 -2.69
C ASN A 212 11.60 16.25 -1.29
N ILE A 213 10.61 15.50 -0.79
CA ILE A 213 10.04 15.66 0.54
C ILE A 213 10.87 14.89 1.57
N ASP A 214 11.22 13.65 1.25
CA ASP A 214 12.06 12.79 2.08
C ASP A 214 13.00 11.96 1.18
N PRO A 215 14.19 12.49 0.86
CA PRO A 215 15.16 11.79 0.00
C PRO A 215 15.64 10.45 0.54
N THR A 216 15.42 10.17 1.82
CA THR A 216 15.81 8.90 2.45
C THR A 216 14.70 7.85 2.42
N SER A 217 13.48 8.25 2.08
CA SER A 217 12.31 7.36 2.01
C SER A 217 12.33 6.53 0.72
N PRO A 218 11.96 5.25 0.78
CA PRO A 218 11.77 4.41 -0.41
C PRO A 218 10.43 4.69 -1.11
N LEU A 219 9.66 5.68 -0.66
CA LEU A 219 8.37 6.03 -1.24
C LEU A 219 8.55 7.02 -2.39
N GLY A 220 7.74 6.87 -3.43
CA GLY A 220 7.67 7.82 -4.53
C GLY A 220 6.86 9.07 -4.18
N VAL A 221 6.90 10.08 -5.03
CA VAL A 221 6.11 11.30 -4.91
C VAL A 221 4.93 11.29 -5.87
N SER A 222 3.86 11.95 -5.51
CA SER A 222 2.69 12.14 -6.38
C SER A 222 3.07 12.86 -7.67
N ALA A 223 2.44 12.51 -8.79
CA ALA A 223 2.62 13.20 -10.06
C ALA A 223 2.25 14.71 -10.04
N TYR A 224 1.64 15.18 -8.97
CA TYR A 224 1.31 16.60 -8.78
C TYR A 224 1.90 17.18 -7.48
N ALA A 225 2.93 16.54 -6.93
CA ALA A 225 3.57 16.98 -5.68
C ALA A 225 4.09 18.44 -5.80
N ASP A 226 4.74 18.76 -6.91
CA ASP A 226 5.31 20.10 -7.15
C ASP A 226 4.26 21.19 -7.49
N ALA A 227 3.03 20.79 -7.74
CA ALA A 227 1.94 21.71 -8.03
C ALA A 227 1.18 22.18 -6.79
N VAL A 228 1.56 21.68 -5.59
CA VAL A 228 0.87 21.92 -4.34
C VAL A 228 1.90 22.21 -3.24
N ASP A 229 1.83 23.42 -2.69
CA ASP A 229 2.61 23.78 -1.51
C ASP A 229 2.12 22.98 -0.30
N LEU A 230 3.06 22.34 0.39
CA LEU A 230 2.85 21.56 1.61
C LEU A 230 2.83 22.47 2.86
#